data_517eb6276b36a7de39f0f84d82094c3d
#
_entry.id   517eb6276b36a7de39f0f84d82094c3d
#
_cell.length_a   1.000
_cell.length_b   1.000
_cell.length_c   1.000
_cell.angle_alpha   90.00
_cell.angle_beta   90.00
_cell.angle_gamma   90.00
#
_symmetry.space_group_name_H-M   'P 1'
#
loop_
_entity.id
_entity.type
_entity.pdbx_description
1 polymer ?
#
loop_
_entity_poly.entity_id
_entity_poly.type
_entity_poly.pdbx_seq_one_letter_code
_entity_poly.pdbx_strand_id
1 'polypeptide(L)'
;MDHNPLLREGLTLLIDLQPGMELVAVVASGEEAVQAYKQHRPDVTLIDLDLPSGAGITALQRILKIDPAACVIGSSTYEWDEFCKKALRAGARSCVTKDRLNQDLVALVRDCLRRAG
;
A
#
# COMPACT_ATOMS: atom_id res chain seq x y z
N MET A 1 0.12 -4.95 1.13
CA MET A 1 -0.03 -6.20 0.33
C MET A 1 1.12 -6.30 -0.65
N ASP A 2 1.82 -7.39 -0.62
CA ASP A 2 2.88 -7.70 -1.58
C ASP A 2 2.98 -9.21 -1.75
N HIS A 3 3.22 -9.67 -2.97
CA HIS A 3 3.31 -11.09 -3.26
C HIS A 3 4.70 -11.67 -2.95
N ASN A 4 5.70 -10.84 -2.70
CA ASN A 4 7.07 -11.28 -2.39
C ASN A 4 7.24 -11.47 -0.89
N PRO A 5 7.48 -12.71 -0.38
CA PRO A 5 7.61 -12.96 1.05
C PRO A 5 8.77 -12.22 1.70
N LEU A 6 9.90 -12.11 1.01
CA LEU A 6 11.06 -11.41 1.57
C LEU A 6 10.80 -9.92 1.74
N LEU A 7 10.10 -9.32 0.79
CA LEU A 7 9.74 -7.90 0.89
C LEU A 7 8.75 -7.69 2.03
N ARG A 8 7.75 -8.59 2.18
CA ARG A 8 6.80 -8.51 3.29
C ARG A 8 7.51 -8.56 4.64
N GLU A 9 8.48 -9.47 4.81
CA GLU A 9 9.25 -9.57 6.05
C GLU A 9 10.02 -8.29 6.35
N GLY A 10 10.72 -7.76 5.36
CA GLY A 10 11.50 -6.53 5.51
C GLY A 10 10.64 -5.33 5.89
N LEU A 11 9.49 -5.18 5.24
CA LEU A 11 8.57 -4.07 5.52
C LEU A 11 7.92 -4.23 6.90
N THR A 12 7.61 -5.48 7.30
CA THR A 12 7.08 -5.76 8.64
C THR A 12 8.06 -5.30 9.71
N LEU A 13 9.34 -5.67 9.57
CA LEU A 13 10.36 -5.26 10.53
C LEU A 13 10.54 -3.75 10.56
N LEU A 14 10.51 -3.11 9.40
CA LEU A 14 10.65 -1.65 9.30
C LEU A 14 9.54 -0.94 10.07
N ILE A 15 8.29 -1.36 9.87
CA ILE A 15 7.14 -0.73 10.53
C ILE A 15 7.13 -1.02 12.03
N ASP A 16 7.48 -2.27 12.44
CA ASP A 16 7.51 -2.64 13.86
C ASP A 16 8.51 -1.82 14.67
N LEU A 17 9.55 -1.30 14.03
CA LEU A 17 10.54 -0.45 14.67
C LEU A 17 10.08 1.00 14.85
N GLN A 18 8.97 1.40 14.24
CA GLN A 18 8.54 2.79 14.27
C GLN A 18 7.56 3.04 15.42
N PRO A 19 7.88 4.00 16.32
CA PRO A 19 6.93 4.37 17.37
C PRO A 19 5.68 5.01 16.75
N GLY A 20 4.53 4.70 17.32
CA GLY A 20 3.27 5.25 16.85
C GLY A 20 2.68 4.57 15.62
N MET A 21 3.33 3.52 15.11
CA MET A 21 2.81 2.74 13.99
C MET A 21 2.48 1.33 14.44
N GLU A 22 1.32 0.83 14.03
CA GLU A 22 0.88 -0.53 14.30
C GLU A 22 0.59 -1.24 13.00
N LEU A 23 1.21 -2.39 12.79
CA LEU A 23 0.96 -3.21 11.62
C LEU A 23 -0.23 -4.11 11.91
N VAL A 24 -1.36 -3.87 11.23
CA VAL A 24 -2.61 -4.59 11.51
C VAL A 24 -2.83 -5.81 10.61
N ALA A 25 -2.20 -5.86 9.43
CA ALA A 25 -2.32 -7.02 8.55
C ALA A 25 -1.18 -7.04 7.54
N VAL A 26 -0.73 -8.25 7.20
CA VAL A 26 0.24 -8.49 6.13
C VAL A 26 -0.35 -9.57 5.24
N VAL A 27 -0.58 -9.25 3.98
CA VAL A 27 -1.28 -10.14 3.05
C VAL A 27 -0.53 -10.23 1.73
N ALA A 28 -0.82 -11.28 0.97
CA ALA A 28 -0.07 -11.61 -0.24
C ALA A 28 -0.85 -11.38 -1.54
N SER A 29 -2.14 -11.14 -1.49
CA SER A 29 -2.98 -10.98 -2.68
C SER A 29 -3.92 -9.80 -2.57
N GLY A 30 -4.43 -9.36 -3.73
CA GLY A 30 -5.39 -8.26 -3.78
C GLY A 30 -6.70 -8.59 -3.07
N GLU A 31 -7.19 -9.83 -3.21
CA GLU A 31 -8.41 -10.25 -2.54
C GLU A 31 -8.25 -10.22 -1.02
N GLU A 32 -7.13 -10.74 -0.52
CA GLU A 32 -6.83 -10.67 0.91
C GLU A 32 -6.72 -9.23 1.40
N ALA A 33 -6.16 -8.34 0.57
CA ALA A 33 -6.03 -6.92 0.92
C ALA A 33 -7.41 -6.27 1.10
N VAL A 34 -8.35 -6.57 0.22
CA VAL A 34 -9.72 -6.03 0.32
C VAL A 34 -10.41 -6.55 1.59
N GLN A 35 -10.27 -7.84 1.88
CA GLN A 35 -10.86 -8.44 3.09
C GLN A 35 -10.24 -7.86 4.36
N ALA A 36 -8.91 -7.71 4.38
CA ALA A 36 -8.21 -7.11 5.51
C ALA A 36 -8.64 -5.65 5.72
N TYR A 37 -8.84 -4.90 4.65
CA TYR A 37 -9.32 -3.53 4.73
C TYR A 37 -10.70 -3.46 5.39
N LYS A 38 -11.62 -4.33 4.97
CA LYS A 38 -12.96 -4.40 5.57
C LYS A 38 -12.91 -4.71 7.05
N GLN A 39 -12.01 -5.62 7.44
CA GLN A 39 -11.89 -6.08 8.82
C GLN A 39 -11.21 -5.06 9.73
N HIS A 40 -10.12 -4.46 9.28
CA HIS A 40 -9.25 -3.63 10.13
C HIS A 40 -9.40 -2.13 9.92
N ARG A 41 -9.90 -1.69 8.77
CA ARG A 41 -10.01 -0.26 8.42
C ARG A 41 -8.72 0.50 8.72
N PRO A 42 -7.57 0.08 8.16
CA PRO A 42 -6.28 0.71 8.47
C PRO A 42 -6.24 2.17 8.02
N ASP A 43 -5.41 2.96 8.68
CA ASP A 43 -5.22 4.36 8.30
C ASP A 43 -4.42 4.50 7.00
N VAL A 44 -3.55 3.53 6.72
CA VAL A 44 -2.71 3.50 5.51
C VAL A 44 -2.64 2.08 4.98
N THR A 45 -2.71 1.94 3.67
CA THR A 45 -2.57 0.64 2.98
C THR A 45 -1.48 0.76 1.93
N LEU A 46 -0.52 -0.16 1.94
CA LEU A 46 0.50 -0.28 0.90
C LEU A 46 0.13 -1.44 -0.01
N ILE A 47 0.03 -1.18 -1.31
CA ILE A 47 -0.36 -2.20 -2.30
C ILE A 47 0.70 -2.34 -3.38
N ASP A 48 1.12 -3.59 -3.61
CA ASP A 48 1.99 -3.96 -4.72
C ASP A 48 1.22 -3.85 -6.05
N LEU A 49 1.73 -3.03 -6.98
CA LEU A 49 1.11 -2.81 -8.28
C LEU A 49 1.65 -3.74 -9.37
N ASP A 50 2.70 -4.52 -9.07
CA ASP A 50 3.36 -5.38 -10.06
C ASP A 50 2.71 -6.75 -10.19
N LEU A 51 1.57 -6.97 -9.58
CA LEU A 51 0.87 -8.24 -9.67
C LEU A 51 0.35 -8.50 -11.08
N PRO A 52 0.41 -9.75 -11.56
CA PRO A 52 -0.13 -10.10 -12.87
C PRO A 52 -1.61 -9.69 -13.00
N SER A 53 -2.02 -9.35 -14.21
CA SER A 53 -3.40 -8.97 -14.55
C SER A 53 -3.95 -7.74 -13.80
N GLY A 54 -3.07 -6.92 -13.20
CA GLY A 54 -3.49 -5.69 -12.55
C GLY A 54 -4.23 -5.88 -11.24
N ALA A 55 -3.98 -7.00 -10.53
CA ALA A 55 -4.67 -7.31 -9.29
C ALA A 55 -4.49 -6.23 -8.21
N GLY A 56 -3.33 -5.55 -8.18
CA GLY A 56 -3.09 -4.44 -7.25
C GLY A 56 -3.98 -3.25 -7.53
N ILE A 57 -4.13 -2.88 -8.79
CA ILE A 57 -5.03 -1.78 -9.21
C ILE A 57 -6.47 -2.12 -8.85
N THR A 58 -6.89 -3.36 -9.12
CA THR A 58 -8.25 -3.81 -8.79
C THR A 58 -8.50 -3.71 -7.29
N ALA A 59 -7.55 -4.14 -6.46
CA ALA A 59 -7.69 -4.03 -5.00
C ALA A 59 -7.79 -2.56 -4.56
N LEU A 60 -6.95 -1.69 -5.11
CA LEU A 60 -7.00 -0.25 -4.84
C LEU A 60 -8.39 0.31 -5.16
N GLN A 61 -8.91 0.01 -6.34
CA GLN A 61 -10.23 0.49 -6.76
C GLN A 61 -11.34 0.01 -5.83
N ARG A 62 -11.27 -1.25 -5.41
CA ARG A 62 -12.26 -1.83 -4.48
C ARG A 62 -12.19 -1.19 -3.10
N ILE A 63 -10.99 -0.95 -2.60
CA ILE A 63 -10.80 -0.28 -1.31
C ILE A 63 -11.37 1.14 -1.35
N LEU A 64 -11.11 1.89 -2.42
CA LEU A 64 -11.62 3.25 -2.57
C LEU A 64 -13.14 3.30 -2.75
N LYS A 65 -13.76 2.22 -3.24
CA LYS A 65 -15.23 2.12 -3.24
C LYS A 65 -15.78 1.92 -1.84
N ILE A 66 -15.07 1.17 -1.00
CA ILE A 66 -15.47 0.95 0.40
C ILE A 66 -15.32 2.24 1.18
N ASP A 67 -14.21 2.95 0.98
CA ASP A 67 -13.91 4.19 1.67
C ASP A 67 -13.19 5.15 0.72
N PRO A 68 -13.89 6.14 0.15
CA PRO A 68 -13.27 7.10 -0.77
C PRO A 68 -12.15 7.93 -0.14
N ALA A 69 -12.09 8.01 1.19
CA ALA A 69 -11.05 8.73 1.91
C ALA A 69 -9.85 7.84 2.28
N ALA A 70 -9.84 6.57 1.88
CA ALA A 70 -8.76 5.65 2.19
C ALA A 70 -7.42 6.18 1.66
N CYS A 71 -6.37 6.08 2.47
CA CYS A 71 -5.03 6.46 2.06
C CYS A 71 -4.29 5.22 1.57
N VAL A 72 -4.12 5.10 0.26
CA VAL A 72 -3.47 3.95 -0.35
C VAL A 72 -2.20 4.40 -1.06
N ILE A 73 -1.11 3.71 -0.76
CA ILE A 73 0.20 3.92 -1.39
C ILE A 73 0.45 2.72 -2.29
N GLY A 74 0.76 2.98 -3.56
CA GLY A 74 1.14 1.92 -4.48
C GLY A 74 2.65 1.73 -4.51
N SER A 75 3.11 0.50 -4.73
CA SER A 75 4.52 0.22 -4.95
C SER A 75 4.71 -0.47 -6.30
N SER A 76 5.79 -0.13 -6.99
CA SER A 76 6.11 -0.67 -8.31
C SER A 76 7.60 -0.86 -8.45
N THR A 77 8.01 -1.83 -9.28
CA THR A 77 9.43 -2.05 -9.57
C THR A 77 10.04 -0.87 -10.33
N TYR A 78 9.27 -0.26 -11.22
CA TYR A 78 9.78 0.79 -12.09
C TYR A 78 9.09 2.13 -11.84
N GLU A 79 9.91 3.19 -11.76
CA GLU A 79 9.43 4.57 -11.73
C GLU A 79 8.72 4.88 -13.05
N TRP A 80 7.62 5.65 -13.00
CA TRP A 80 6.83 6.03 -14.17
C TRP A 80 6.18 4.86 -14.92
N ASP A 81 6.05 3.72 -14.25
CA ASP A 81 5.32 2.57 -14.75
C ASP A 81 3.87 2.94 -15.05
N GLU A 82 3.28 2.28 -16.05
CA GLU A 82 1.85 2.45 -16.36
C GLU A 82 0.96 2.11 -15.16
N PHE A 83 1.35 1.14 -14.35
CA PHE A 83 0.61 0.80 -13.14
C PHE A 83 0.64 1.93 -12.11
N CYS A 84 1.76 2.61 -11.95
CA CYS A 84 1.84 3.80 -11.09
C CYS A 84 0.91 4.91 -11.57
N LYS A 85 0.91 5.17 -12.87
CA LYS A 85 0.03 6.18 -13.46
C LYS A 85 -1.44 5.83 -13.25
N LYS A 86 -1.81 4.58 -13.49
CA LYS A 86 -3.18 4.11 -13.27
C LYS A 86 -3.60 4.21 -11.81
N ALA A 87 -2.70 3.84 -10.90
CA ALA A 87 -2.98 3.92 -9.47
C ALA A 87 -3.25 5.36 -9.03
N LEU A 88 -2.41 6.29 -9.45
CA LEU A 88 -2.60 7.71 -9.12
C LEU A 88 -3.90 8.25 -9.69
N ARG A 89 -4.25 7.88 -10.92
CA ARG A 89 -5.54 8.28 -11.53
C ARG A 89 -6.72 7.67 -10.78
N ALA A 90 -6.56 6.46 -10.26
CA ALA A 90 -7.61 5.77 -9.51
C ALA A 90 -7.80 6.31 -8.10
N GLY A 91 -6.86 7.11 -7.62
CA GLY A 91 -6.97 7.75 -6.31
C GLY A 91 -5.91 7.37 -5.29
N ALA A 92 -4.86 6.64 -5.70
CA ALA A 92 -3.74 6.38 -4.80
C ALA A 92 -3.10 7.69 -4.37
N ARG A 93 -2.69 7.76 -3.12
CA ARG A 93 -2.04 8.94 -2.55
C ARG A 93 -0.68 9.18 -3.19
N SER A 94 0.06 8.11 -3.39
CA SER A 94 1.38 8.17 -3.99
C SER A 94 1.75 6.81 -4.54
N CYS A 95 2.83 6.78 -5.33
CA CYS A 95 3.43 5.55 -5.82
C CYS A 95 4.93 5.61 -5.54
N VAL A 96 5.48 4.55 -4.98
CA VAL A 96 6.88 4.49 -4.62
C VAL A 96 7.52 3.28 -5.29
N THR A 97 8.77 3.43 -5.76
CA THR A 97 9.49 2.29 -6.33
C THR A 97 9.96 1.36 -5.21
N LYS A 98 10.01 0.06 -5.51
CA LYS A 98 10.34 -0.95 -4.49
C LYS A 98 11.77 -0.80 -3.96
N ASP A 99 12.70 -0.30 -4.76
CA ASP A 99 14.05 -0.04 -4.32
C ASP A 99 14.15 1.10 -3.31
N ARG A 100 13.15 1.97 -3.26
CA ARG A 100 13.13 3.10 -2.33
C ARG A 100 12.18 2.90 -1.14
N LEU A 101 11.48 1.76 -1.07
CA LEU A 101 10.52 1.53 0.00
C LEU A 101 11.14 1.67 1.41
N ASN A 102 12.32 1.11 1.62
CA ASN A 102 12.98 1.20 2.92
C ASN A 102 13.31 2.63 3.33
N GLN A 103 13.53 3.51 2.36
CA GLN A 103 13.90 4.90 2.61
C GLN A 103 12.67 5.80 2.74
N ASP A 104 11.65 5.54 1.93
CA ASP A 104 10.54 6.50 1.75
C ASP A 104 9.24 6.10 2.46
N LEU A 105 9.05 4.82 2.77
CA LEU A 105 7.76 4.33 3.28
C LEU A 105 7.33 5.02 4.58
N VAL A 106 8.23 5.10 5.54
CA VAL A 106 7.90 5.67 6.86
C VAL A 106 7.44 7.12 6.71
N ALA A 107 8.13 7.90 5.89
CA ALA A 107 7.75 9.30 5.64
C ALA A 107 6.39 9.39 4.95
N LEU A 108 6.12 8.51 3.99
CA LEU A 108 4.84 8.49 3.27
C LEU A 108 3.68 8.09 4.21
N VAL A 109 3.91 7.11 5.08
CA VAL A 109 2.91 6.70 6.07
C VAL A 109 2.61 7.85 7.02
N ARG A 110 3.63 8.51 7.53
CA ARG A 110 3.44 9.65 8.44
C ARG A 110 2.70 10.79 7.77
N ASP A 111 2.96 11.05 6.49
CA ASP A 111 2.23 12.06 5.73
C ASP A 111 0.74 11.73 5.65
N CYS A 112 0.40 10.47 5.36
CA CYS A 112 -0.99 10.01 5.35
C CYS A 112 -1.66 10.20 6.71
N LEU A 113 -0.97 9.83 7.79
CA LEU A 113 -1.51 9.94 9.15
C LEU A 113 -1.76 11.39 9.56
N ARG A 114 -0.86 12.29 9.19
CA ARG A 114 -1.04 13.72 9.48
C ARG A 114 -2.26 14.29 8.77
N ARG A 115 -2.49 13.88 7.52
CA ARG A 115 -3.62 14.39 6.74
C ARG A 115 -4.95 13.78 7.16
N ALA A 116 -4.93 12.57 7.72
CA ALA A 116 -6.12 11.90 8.23
C ALA A 116 -6.59 12.48 9.57
N GLY A 117 -5.66 13.08 10.31
CA GLY A 117 -5.99 13.73 11.56
C GLY A 117 -6.38 15.15 11.36
#